data_59670652826f76e076d7ea334028da33
#
_entry.id   59670652826f76e076d7ea334028da33
#
_cell.length_a   1.000
_cell.length_b   1.000
_cell.length_c   1.000
_cell.angle_alpha   90.00
_cell.angle_beta   90.00
_cell.angle_gamma   90.00
#
_symmetry.space_group_name_H-M   'P 1'
#
loop_
_entity.id
_entity.type
_entity.pdbx_description
1 polymer ?
#
loop_
_entity_poly.entity_id
_entity_poly.type
_entity_poly.pdbx_seq_one_letter_code
_entity_poly.pdbx_strand_id
1 'polypeptide(L)'
;MQERFGTKYLRVRHPAGLLFEMIEEAGDNRNPWMTKEITRDAATRGFFGAVLSVRDVRDQESFFVDALGFRKVGVDGPYHRFEVPGSGPGRVVDLHVEPERAPGSWGFGAGTAHHIAFNVETDDALVKQKAVYEELGFTDASEIKDRFYFHSMYVRSPGGILVECTANVPGGFYQDEAPEELGTKLHLPPWFEEQREAIVAQLEAITVPEENRPRPGDAPVARPVVAAAQKPMQESKIPLSRTRAAFDADKQTT
;
A
#
# COMPACT_ATOMS: atom_id res chain seq x y z
N MET A 1 15.78 -10.46 17.32
CA MET A 1 14.68 -11.19 16.69
C MET A 1 13.44 -10.91 17.51
N GLN A 2 12.36 -10.54 16.85
CA GLN A 2 11.03 -10.33 17.45
C GLN A 2 10.04 -11.29 16.79
N GLU A 3 8.87 -11.45 17.39
CA GLU A 3 7.82 -12.34 16.85
C GLU A 3 6.45 -11.65 16.97
N ARG A 4 5.59 -11.83 15.97
CA ARG A 4 4.23 -11.36 15.95
C ARG A 4 3.37 -12.29 15.08
N PHE A 5 2.24 -12.74 15.60
CA PHE A 5 1.36 -13.75 14.98
C PHE A 5 2.13 -15.02 14.55
N GLY A 6 3.10 -15.47 15.36
CA GLY A 6 3.93 -16.63 15.03
C GLY A 6 4.99 -16.39 13.95
N THR A 7 5.11 -15.19 13.44
CA THR A 7 6.08 -14.84 12.40
C THR A 7 7.25 -14.05 12.98
N LYS A 8 8.46 -14.52 12.73
CA LYS A 8 9.70 -13.87 13.19
C LYS A 8 10.08 -12.72 12.27
N TYR A 9 10.61 -11.66 12.86
CA TYR A 9 11.10 -10.51 12.10
C TYR A 9 12.26 -9.78 12.77
N LEU A 10 13.01 -9.04 11.94
CA LEU A 10 14.00 -8.05 12.36
C LEU A 10 13.48 -6.65 12.03
N ARG A 11 13.57 -5.74 13.00
CA ARG A 11 13.24 -4.33 12.75
C ARG A 11 14.50 -3.56 12.40
N VAL A 12 14.45 -2.84 11.30
CA VAL A 12 15.54 -2.01 10.78
C VAL A 12 15.03 -0.58 10.63
N ARG A 13 15.83 0.38 11.03
CA ARG A 13 15.53 1.80 10.86
C ARG A 13 16.37 2.35 9.71
N HIS A 14 15.73 2.90 8.72
CA HIS A 14 16.39 3.68 7.67
C HIS A 14 16.92 5.00 8.25
N PRO A 15 18.07 5.53 7.79
CA PRO A 15 18.61 6.81 8.27
C PRO A 15 17.61 7.98 8.20
N ALA A 16 16.74 8.02 7.21
CA ALA A 16 15.66 9.01 7.09
C ALA A 16 14.48 8.80 8.08
N GLY A 17 14.51 7.74 8.91
CA GLY A 17 13.52 7.53 9.97
C GLY A 17 12.48 6.42 9.71
N LEU A 18 12.32 5.94 8.48
CA LEU A 18 11.40 4.83 8.17
C LEU A 18 11.79 3.56 8.93
N LEU A 19 10.79 2.85 9.43
CA LEU A 19 10.95 1.54 10.04
C LEU A 19 10.54 0.46 9.06
N PHE A 20 11.44 -0.50 8.84
CA PHE A 20 11.17 -1.70 8.07
C PHE A 20 11.21 -2.93 8.98
N GLU A 21 10.37 -3.89 8.70
CA GLU A 21 10.38 -5.21 9.32
C GLU A 21 10.75 -6.25 8.25
N MET A 22 11.90 -6.89 8.43
CA MET A 22 12.37 -8.00 7.58
C MET A 22 11.76 -9.28 8.13
N ILE A 23 10.80 -9.84 7.40
CA ILE A 23 9.96 -10.96 7.85
C ILE A 23 10.45 -12.26 7.25
N GLU A 24 10.56 -13.30 8.09
CA GLU A 24 10.82 -14.68 7.64
C GLU A 24 9.48 -15.33 7.24
N GLU A 25 9.30 -15.59 5.95
CA GLU A 25 8.08 -16.20 5.40
C GLU A 25 8.43 -17.32 4.43
N ALA A 26 8.42 -18.56 4.95
CA ALA A 26 8.78 -19.75 4.19
C ALA A 26 7.80 -20.08 3.05
N GLY A 27 6.54 -19.64 3.18
CA GLY A 27 5.48 -19.87 2.18
C GLY A 27 5.47 -18.88 1.02
N ASP A 28 6.34 -17.87 1.03
CA ASP A 28 6.38 -16.87 -0.03
C ASP A 28 7.07 -17.41 -1.29
N ASN A 29 6.27 -17.68 -2.31
CA ASN A 29 6.74 -18.21 -3.59
C ASN A 29 7.00 -17.13 -4.66
N ARG A 30 6.93 -15.85 -4.30
CA ARG A 30 7.27 -14.75 -5.23
C ARG A 30 8.75 -14.81 -5.61
N ASN A 31 9.11 -14.27 -6.78
CA ASN A 31 10.48 -14.25 -7.23
C ASN A 31 11.34 -13.37 -6.30
N PRO A 32 12.48 -13.90 -5.79
CA PRO A 32 13.38 -13.14 -4.95
C PRO A 32 14.19 -12.14 -5.78
N TRP A 33 14.49 -11.00 -5.21
CA TRP A 33 15.44 -10.04 -5.77
C TRP A 33 16.87 -10.44 -5.40
N MET A 34 17.55 -11.11 -6.32
CA MET A 34 18.92 -11.58 -6.13
C MET A 34 19.95 -10.63 -6.74
N THR A 35 21.11 -10.53 -6.09
CA THR A 35 22.30 -9.87 -6.63
C THR A 35 23.48 -10.82 -6.57
N LYS A 36 24.68 -10.37 -6.96
CA LYS A 36 25.90 -11.19 -6.79
C LYS A 36 26.18 -11.55 -5.33
N GLU A 37 25.76 -10.71 -4.41
CA GLU A 37 26.04 -10.81 -2.98
C GLU A 37 24.85 -11.35 -2.19
N ILE A 38 23.64 -11.25 -2.73
CA ILE A 38 22.41 -11.67 -2.07
C ILE A 38 21.86 -12.91 -2.77
N THR A 39 21.98 -14.03 -2.08
CA THR A 39 21.49 -15.33 -2.56
C THR A 39 19.98 -15.44 -2.44
N ARG A 40 19.39 -16.43 -3.10
CA ARG A 40 17.96 -16.71 -3.07
C ARG A 40 17.39 -16.81 -1.65
N ASP A 41 18.13 -17.38 -0.72
CA ASP A 41 17.67 -17.63 0.64
C ASP A 41 17.65 -16.35 1.50
N ALA A 42 18.46 -15.35 1.13
CA ALA A 42 18.54 -14.06 1.81
C ALA A 42 17.82 -12.93 1.06
N ALA A 43 17.39 -13.18 -0.18
CA ALA A 43 16.80 -12.15 -1.03
C ALA A 43 15.37 -11.79 -0.63
N THR A 44 15.06 -10.50 -0.64
CA THR A 44 13.70 -10.01 -0.43
C THR A 44 12.79 -10.42 -1.60
N ARG A 45 11.50 -10.63 -1.30
CA ARG A 45 10.50 -11.05 -2.30
C ARG A 45 9.42 -9.98 -2.53
N GLY A 46 9.50 -8.88 -1.80
CA GLY A 46 8.54 -7.78 -1.85
C GLY A 46 7.88 -7.54 -0.50
N PHE A 47 6.89 -6.67 -0.46
CA PHE A 47 6.17 -6.37 0.77
C PHE A 47 5.39 -7.58 1.28
N PHE A 48 5.51 -7.86 2.57
CA PHE A 48 4.65 -8.80 3.28
C PHE A 48 3.33 -8.14 3.66
N GLY A 49 3.41 -6.93 4.18
CA GLY A 49 2.26 -6.16 4.64
C GLY A 49 2.68 -4.79 5.11
N ALA A 50 1.75 -4.09 5.74
CA ALA A 50 2.00 -2.80 6.36
C ALA A 50 1.58 -2.81 7.82
N VAL A 51 2.34 -2.08 8.66
CA VAL A 51 1.96 -1.81 10.05
C VAL A 51 1.51 -0.35 10.14
N LEU A 52 0.27 -0.14 10.54
CA LEU A 52 -0.36 1.17 10.63
C LEU A 52 -0.59 1.53 12.10
N SER A 53 0.04 2.62 12.56
CA SER A 53 -0.14 3.12 13.91
C SER A 53 -1.49 3.84 14.03
N VAL A 54 -2.29 3.44 15.00
CA VAL A 54 -3.60 4.02 15.29
C VAL A 54 -3.77 4.22 16.79
N ARG A 55 -4.58 5.19 17.19
CA ARG A 55 -4.86 5.42 18.62
C ARG A 55 -6.01 4.57 19.12
N ASP A 56 -6.96 4.28 18.25
CA ASP A 56 -8.12 3.44 18.52
C ASP A 56 -8.35 2.50 17.33
N VAL A 57 -8.70 1.26 17.62
CA VAL A 57 -8.91 0.25 16.60
C VAL A 57 -10.35 0.18 16.11
N ARG A 58 -11.33 0.60 16.91
CA ARG A 58 -12.76 0.36 16.67
C ARG A 58 -13.23 0.87 15.31
N ASP A 59 -13.02 2.16 15.06
CA ASP A 59 -13.45 2.79 13.81
C ASP A 59 -12.60 2.29 12.63
N GLN A 60 -11.32 2.02 12.87
CA GLN A 60 -10.41 1.47 11.86
C GLN A 60 -10.80 0.04 11.46
N GLU A 61 -11.19 -0.79 12.42
CA GLU A 61 -11.63 -2.16 12.14
C GLU A 61 -12.81 -2.16 11.17
N SER A 62 -13.84 -1.34 11.44
CA SER A 62 -14.98 -1.20 10.53
C SER A 62 -14.58 -0.68 9.16
N PHE A 63 -13.66 0.29 9.09
CA PHE A 63 -13.16 0.78 7.81
C PHE A 63 -12.48 -0.33 7.00
N PHE A 64 -11.60 -1.12 7.61
CA PHE A 64 -10.93 -2.21 6.92
C PHE A 64 -11.89 -3.34 6.54
N VAL A 65 -12.84 -3.70 7.42
CA VAL A 65 -13.76 -4.81 7.18
C VAL A 65 -14.92 -4.40 6.28
N ASP A 66 -15.62 -3.32 6.62
CA ASP A 66 -16.86 -2.96 5.93
C ASP A 66 -16.60 -2.17 4.63
N ALA A 67 -15.60 -1.27 4.63
CA ALA A 67 -15.33 -0.46 3.45
C ALA A 67 -14.31 -1.09 2.49
N LEU A 68 -13.30 -1.78 3.00
CA LEU A 68 -12.24 -2.38 2.17
C LEU A 68 -12.38 -3.90 1.98
N GLY A 69 -13.32 -4.55 2.69
CA GLY A 69 -13.58 -5.99 2.56
C GLY A 69 -12.47 -6.89 3.13
N PHE A 70 -11.65 -6.37 4.03
CA PHE A 70 -10.67 -7.17 4.74
C PHE A 70 -11.34 -8.10 5.76
N ARG A 71 -10.70 -9.19 6.09
CA ARG A 71 -11.09 -10.09 7.17
C ARG A 71 -10.15 -9.89 8.36
N LYS A 72 -10.70 -9.71 9.56
CA LYS A 72 -9.92 -9.75 10.79
C LYS A 72 -9.39 -11.16 11.04
N VAL A 73 -8.10 -11.28 11.27
CA VAL A 73 -7.42 -12.56 11.53
C VAL A 73 -7.31 -12.83 13.02
N GLY A 74 -6.89 -11.82 13.81
CA GLY A 74 -6.70 -11.95 15.23
C GLY A 74 -6.04 -10.75 15.88
N VAL A 75 -5.68 -10.93 17.15
CA VAL A 75 -5.00 -9.93 17.97
C VAL A 75 -3.76 -10.56 18.61
N ASP A 76 -2.65 -9.84 18.59
CA ASP A 76 -1.40 -10.21 19.25
C ASP A 76 -0.82 -8.99 19.96
N GLY A 77 -0.96 -8.92 21.28
CA GLY A 77 -0.64 -7.74 22.07
C GLY A 77 -1.37 -6.49 21.56
N PRO A 78 -0.64 -5.41 21.19
CA PRO A 78 -1.25 -4.19 20.67
C PRO A 78 -1.58 -4.26 19.18
N TYR A 79 -1.37 -5.39 18.51
CA TYR A 79 -1.54 -5.55 17.07
C TYR A 79 -2.84 -6.27 16.73
N HIS A 80 -3.58 -5.70 15.78
CA HIS A 80 -4.78 -6.31 15.21
C HIS A 80 -4.53 -6.58 13.73
N ARG A 81 -4.53 -7.84 13.32
CA ARG A 81 -4.23 -8.25 11.94
C ARG A 81 -5.48 -8.37 11.10
N PHE A 82 -5.39 -7.81 9.91
CA PHE A 82 -6.38 -7.90 8.86
C PHE A 82 -5.74 -8.43 7.57
N GLU A 83 -6.49 -9.19 6.80
CA GLU A 83 -6.03 -9.77 5.53
C GLU A 83 -7.10 -9.60 4.45
N VAL A 84 -6.63 -9.39 3.22
CA VAL A 84 -7.49 -9.53 2.05
C VAL A 84 -7.85 -11.00 1.88
N PRO A 85 -9.11 -11.35 1.56
CA PRO A 85 -9.51 -12.74 1.29
C PRO A 85 -8.59 -13.41 0.26
N GLY A 86 -8.13 -14.61 0.58
CA GLY A 86 -7.16 -15.34 -0.22
C GLY A 86 -5.73 -15.25 0.29
N SER A 87 -5.51 -14.50 1.38
CA SER A 87 -4.31 -14.31 2.20
C SER A 87 -2.93 -14.55 1.55
N GLY A 88 -1.89 -14.15 2.28
CA GLY A 88 -0.50 -14.35 1.89
C GLY A 88 0.27 -13.02 1.82
N PRO A 89 1.56 -13.09 1.50
CA PRO A 89 2.43 -11.93 1.42
C PRO A 89 1.89 -10.85 0.49
N GLY A 90 1.96 -9.59 0.94
CA GLY A 90 1.42 -8.42 0.24
C GLY A 90 -0.07 -8.14 0.49
N ARG A 91 -0.73 -8.93 1.34
CA ARG A 91 -2.17 -8.82 1.61
C ARG A 91 -2.52 -8.66 3.09
N VAL A 92 -1.53 -8.31 3.90
CA VAL A 92 -1.64 -8.21 5.36
C VAL A 92 -1.54 -6.75 5.79
N VAL A 93 -2.41 -6.35 6.71
CA VAL A 93 -2.33 -5.08 7.42
C VAL A 93 -2.42 -5.36 8.91
N ASP A 94 -1.44 -4.86 9.67
CA ASP A 94 -1.47 -4.88 11.13
C ASP A 94 -1.76 -3.47 11.63
N LEU A 95 -2.84 -3.28 12.37
CA LEU A 95 -3.09 -2.05 13.11
C LEU A 95 -2.36 -2.15 14.46
N HIS A 96 -1.39 -1.27 14.68
CA HIS A 96 -0.69 -1.12 15.95
C HIS A 96 -1.41 -0.06 16.79
N VAL A 97 -2.04 -0.49 17.86
CA VAL A 97 -2.83 0.40 18.75
C VAL A 97 -1.89 1.06 19.75
N GLU A 98 -1.77 2.38 19.64
CA GLU A 98 -0.90 3.24 20.48
C GLU A 98 -1.74 4.41 21.04
N PRO A 99 -2.58 4.23 22.08
CA PRO A 99 -3.53 5.26 22.56
C PRO A 99 -2.84 6.55 23.03
N GLU A 100 -1.65 6.41 23.62
CA GLU A 100 -0.89 7.53 24.20
C GLU A 100 -0.06 8.29 23.16
N ARG A 101 0.02 7.79 21.93
CA ARG A 101 0.77 8.46 20.87
C ARG A 101 0.12 9.77 20.49
N ALA A 102 0.93 10.81 20.31
CA ALA A 102 0.45 12.09 19.80
C ALA A 102 -0.25 11.89 18.45
N PRO A 103 -1.32 12.66 18.18
CA PRO A 103 -1.94 12.63 16.86
C PRO A 103 -0.90 12.87 15.76
N GLY A 104 -1.00 12.12 14.68
CA GLY A 104 -0.14 12.32 13.51
C GLY A 104 -0.33 13.70 12.90
N SER A 105 0.73 14.25 12.33
CA SER A 105 0.65 15.45 11.50
C SER A 105 0.45 15.05 10.04
N TRP A 106 -0.09 15.95 9.24
CA TRP A 106 -0.23 15.77 7.79
C TRP A 106 1.04 16.20 7.03
N GLY A 107 2.14 16.37 7.75
CA GLY A 107 3.43 16.69 7.15
C GLY A 107 3.98 15.50 6.38
N PHE A 108 4.34 15.74 5.14
CA PHE A 108 5.03 14.78 4.29
C PHE A 108 6.49 15.16 4.14
N GLY A 109 7.34 14.17 3.93
CA GLY A 109 8.75 14.40 3.72
C GLY A 109 9.58 13.14 3.90
N ALA A 110 10.89 13.31 3.88
CA ALA A 110 11.83 12.22 4.09
C ALA A 110 11.56 11.50 5.41
N GLY A 111 11.54 10.17 5.38
CA GLY A 111 11.30 9.35 6.56
C GLY A 111 9.82 9.15 6.93
N THR A 112 8.87 9.60 6.10
CA THR A 112 7.44 9.38 6.30
C THR A 112 6.83 8.59 5.15
N ALA A 113 5.83 7.74 5.44
CA ALA A 113 4.97 7.16 4.42
C ALA A 113 3.79 8.09 4.16
N HIS A 114 3.55 8.46 2.91
CA HIS A 114 2.46 9.36 2.53
C HIS A 114 1.10 8.68 2.61
N HIS A 115 1.00 7.47 2.08
CA HIS A 115 -0.24 6.68 2.03
C HIS A 115 0.06 5.18 1.96
N ILE A 116 -0.99 4.39 2.13
CA ILE A 116 -1.01 2.98 1.76
C ILE A 116 -1.94 2.81 0.57
N ALA A 117 -1.49 2.09 -0.46
CA ALA A 117 -2.27 1.84 -1.67
C ALA A 117 -2.68 0.38 -1.77
N PHE A 118 -3.95 0.15 -2.15
CA PHE A 118 -4.50 -1.16 -2.43
C PHE A 118 -4.91 -1.25 -3.89
N ASN A 119 -4.51 -2.34 -4.54
CA ASN A 119 -4.88 -2.59 -5.92
C ASN A 119 -6.29 -3.17 -6.00
N VAL A 120 -7.10 -2.62 -6.91
CA VAL A 120 -8.33 -3.21 -7.41
C VAL A 120 -8.12 -3.66 -8.86
N GLU A 121 -8.90 -4.65 -9.33
CA GLU A 121 -8.59 -5.30 -10.60
C GLU A 121 -8.87 -4.44 -11.82
N THR A 122 -9.88 -3.58 -11.74
CA THR A 122 -10.39 -2.82 -12.91
C THR A 122 -10.88 -1.44 -12.51
N ASP A 123 -11.03 -0.56 -13.51
CA ASP A 123 -11.66 0.75 -13.32
C ASP A 123 -13.11 0.64 -12.82
N ASP A 124 -13.85 -0.35 -13.29
CA ASP A 124 -15.21 -0.62 -12.80
C ASP A 124 -15.20 -1.00 -11.32
N ALA A 125 -14.19 -1.76 -10.86
CA ALA A 125 -14.03 -2.07 -9.45
C ALA A 125 -13.66 -0.81 -8.64
N LEU A 126 -12.87 0.09 -9.21
CA LEU A 126 -12.53 1.37 -8.57
C LEU A 126 -13.77 2.27 -8.41
N VAL A 127 -14.62 2.35 -9.43
CA VAL A 127 -15.90 3.08 -9.36
C VAL A 127 -16.82 2.48 -8.30
N LYS A 128 -16.95 1.16 -8.26
CA LYS A 128 -17.74 0.45 -7.22
C LYS A 128 -17.19 0.71 -5.81
N GLN A 129 -15.86 0.72 -5.67
CA GLN A 129 -15.23 1.00 -4.39
C GLN A 129 -15.53 2.43 -3.92
N LYS A 130 -15.57 3.41 -4.83
CA LYS A 130 -15.98 4.77 -4.52
C LYS A 130 -17.42 4.81 -3.99
N ALA A 131 -18.33 4.12 -4.66
CA ALA A 131 -19.73 4.03 -4.22
C ALA A 131 -19.86 3.43 -2.81
N VAL A 132 -19.08 2.39 -2.49
CA VAL A 132 -19.03 1.80 -1.14
C VAL A 132 -18.60 2.83 -0.09
N TYR A 133 -17.58 3.64 -0.39
CA TYR A 133 -17.17 4.71 0.53
C TYR A 133 -18.29 5.73 0.77
N GLU A 134 -18.94 6.17 -0.29
CA GLU A 134 -20.05 7.14 -0.22
C GLU A 134 -21.25 6.59 0.57
N GLU A 135 -21.63 5.33 0.33
CA GLU A 135 -22.71 4.65 1.06
C GLU A 135 -22.42 4.52 2.56
N LEU A 136 -21.15 4.30 2.93
CA LEU A 136 -20.70 4.22 4.30
C LEU A 136 -20.45 5.61 4.93
N GLY A 137 -20.66 6.69 4.19
CA GLY A 137 -20.51 8.07 4.65
C GLY A 137 -19.08 8.60 4.64
N PHE A 138 -18.15 7.96 3.92
CA PHE A 138 -16.81 8.49 3.66
C PHE A 138 -16.85 9.47 2.48
N THR A 139 -17.46 10.63 2.69
CA THR A 139 -17.73 11.65 1.65
C THR A 139 -16.49 12.46 1.26
N ASP A 140 -15.36 12.25 1.91
CA ASP A 140 -14.05 12.82 1.60
C ASP A 140 -13.23 11.99 0.60
N ALA A 141 -13.82 10.92 0.05
CA ALA A 141 -13.22 10.18 -1.05
C ALA A 141 -13.01 11.10 -2.26
N SER A 142 -11.78 11.13 -2.78
CA SER A 142 -11.46 11.99 -3.91
C SER A 142 -12.13 11.49 -5.20
N GLU A 143 -12.18 12.38 -6.21
CA GLU A 143 -12.47 11.91 -7.56
C GLU A 143 -11.40 10.93 -8.05
N ILE A 144 -11.79 10.03 -8.96
CA ILE A 144 -10.86 9.12 -9.63
C ILE A 144 -9.98 9.95 -10.57
N LYS A 145 -8.66 9.80 -10.44
CA LYS A 145 -7.67 10.56 -11.19
C LYS A 145 -6.84 9.63 -12.07
N ASP A 146 -6.63 10.06 -13.30
CA ASP A 146 -5.66 9.45 -14.20
C ASP A 146 -4.24 9.78 -13.74
N ARG A 147 -3.42 8.73 -13.58
CA ARG A 147 -2.00 8.79 -13.21
C ARG A 147 -1.10 8.27 -14.34
N PHE A 148 -1.61 8.15 -15.53
CA PHE A 148 -0.99 7.60 -16.72
C PHE A 148 -0.80 6.07 -16.66
N TYR A 149 -0.21 5.55 -15.59
CA TYR A 149 0.04 4.12 -15.39
C TYR A 149 -1.09 3.40 -14.68
N PHE A 150 -1.92 4.15 -13.98
CA PHE A 150 -3.05 3.65 -13.20
C PHE A 150 -4.05 4.78 -12.94
N HIS A 151 -5.27 4.38 -12.62
CA HIS A 151 -6.26 5.29 -12.05
C HIS A 151 -6.28 5.15 -10.54
N SER A 152 -6.53 6.22 -9.81
CA SER A 152 -6.54 6.18 -8.35
C SER A 152 -7.54 7.12 -7.72
N MET A 153 -7.96 6.76 -6.52
CA MET A 153 -8.70 7.64 -5.60
C MET A 153 -8.17 7.50 -4.18
N TYR A 154 -8.37 8.53 -3.38
CA TYR A 154 -7.91 8.62 -2.01
C TYR A 154 -9.08 8.82 -1.06
N VAL A 155 -8.97 8.25 0.14
CA VAL A 155 -9.90 8.46 1.25
C VAL A 155 -9.10 8.45 2.55
N ARG A 156 -9.54 9.24 3.55
CA ARG A 156 -8.96 9.13 4.89
C ARG A 156 -9.76 8.15 5.72
N SER A 157 -9.04 7.20 6.31
CA SER A 157 -9.62 6.33 7.31
C SER A 157 -9.96 7.12 8.58
N PRO A 158 -10.82 6.61 9.45
CA PRO A 158 -11.19 7.27 10.71
C PRO A 158 -9.99 7.67 11.59
N GLY A 159 -8.91 6.89 11.56
CA GLY A 159 -7.67 7.19 12.28
C GLY A 159 -6.74 8.17 11.56
N GLY A 160 -7.15 8.73 10.42
CA GLY A 160 -6.39 9.73 9.67
C GLY A 160 -5.38 9.17 8.67
N ILE A 161 -5.32 7.86 8.49
CA ILE A 161 -4.44 7.21 7.50
C ILE A 161 -4.98 7.54 6.11
N LEU A 162 -4.10 8.03 5.24
CA LEU A 162 -4.46 8.21 3.83
C LEU A 162 -4.39 6.85 3.12
N VAL A 163 -5.52 6.43 2.61
CA VAL A 163 -5.68 5.18 1.86
C VAL A 163 -5.93 5.51 0.41
N GLU A 164 -5.22 4.83 -0.47
CA GLU A 164 -5.39 4.91 -1.91
C GLU A 164 -5.95 3.59 -2.44
N CYS A 165 -6.89 3.65 -3.38
CA CYS A 165 -7.28 2.51 -4.21
C CYS A 165 -6.87 2.78 -5.64
N THR A 166 -6.26 1.78 -6.29
CA THR A 166 -5.70 1.92 -7.63
C THR A 166 -6.14 0.80 -8.55
N ALA A 167 -6.37 1.14 -9.82
CA ALA A 167 -6.55 0.18 -10.91
C ALA A 167 -5.49 0.45 -11.97
N ASN A 168 -4.66 -0.55 -12.28
CA ASN A 168 -3.66 -0.41 -13.34
C ASN A 168 -4.33 -0.32 -14.71
N VAL A 169 -3.85 0.59 -15.56
CA VAL A 169 -4.25 0.60 -16.97
C VAL A 169 -3.55 -0.56 -17.72
N PRO A 170 -4.04 -0.98 -18.88
CA PRO A 170 -3.35 -1.99 -19.70
C PRO A 170 -1.90 -1.59 -19.98
N GLY A 171 -0.98 -2.50 -19.71
CA GLY A 171 0.46 -2.24 -19.80
C GLY A 171 1.09 -1.62 -18.55
N GLY A 172 0.34 -0.86 -17.75
CA GLY A 172 0.84 -0.25 -16.51
C GLY A 172 2.15 0.48 -16.72
N PHE A 173 3.15 0.23 -15.87
CA PHE A 173 4.48 0.85 -15.96
C PHE A 173 5.33 0.37 -17.15
N TYR A 174 4.90 -0.66 -17.86
CA TYR A 174 5.59 -1.17 -19.06
C TYR A 174 5.13 -0.50 -20.37
N GLN A 175 4.30 0.54 -20.31
CA GLN A 175 3.80 1.24 -21.50
C GLN A 175 4.92 1.98 -22.26
N ASP A 176 5.87 2.53 -21.53
CA ASP A 176 6.90 3.44 -22.04
C ASP A 176 8.32 3.06 -21.56
N GLU A 177 8.45 2.03 -20.79
CA GLU A 177 9.71 1.56 -20.22
C GLU A 177 9.81 0.03 -20.28
N ALA A 178 10.90 -0.47 -20.84
CA ALA A 178 11.17 -1.91 -20.77
C ALA A 178 11.50 -2.34 -19.33
N PRO A 179 11.17 -3.58 -18.92
CA PRO A 179 11.45 -4.06 -17.56
C PRO A 179 12.91 -3.89 -17.12
N GLU A 180 13.85 -4.00 -18.06
CA GLU A 180 15.28 -3.87 -17.81
C GLU A 180 15.73 -2.43 -17.60
N GLU A 181 14.92 -1.47 -18.03
CA GLU A 181 15.21 -0.03 -17.96
C GLU A 181 14.41 0.68 -16.87
N LEU A 182 13.48 -0.03 -16.19
CA LEU A 182 12.62 0.56 -15.16
C LEU A 182 13.41 1.34 -14.12
N GLY A 183 13.04 2.63 -13.94
CA GLY A 183 13.64 3.51 -12.96
C GLY A 183 15.00 4.07 -13.32
N THR A 184 15.49 3.86 -14.55
CA THR A 184 16.79 4.40 -15.02
C THR A 184 16.70 5.82 -15.56
N LYS A 185 15.50 6.27 -15.91
CA LYS A 185 15.23 7.59 -16.52
C LYS A 185 14.08 8.27 -15.79
N LEU A 186 14.03 9.60 -15.86
CA LEU A 186 12.85 10.36 -15.44
C LEU A 186 11.81 10.33 -16.55
N HIS A 187 10.73 9.61 -16.32
CA HIS A 187 9.53 9.64 -17.14
C HIS A 187 8.53 10.64 -16.59
N LEU A 188 7.87 11.37 -17.45
CA LEU A 188 6.78 12.27 -17.11
C LEU A 188 5.52 11.80 -17.85
N PRO A 189 4.35 11.95 -17.23
CA PRO A 189 3.09 11.80 -17.95
C PRO A 189 3.06 12.77 -19.14
N PRO A 190 2.42 12.40 -20.27
CA PRO A 190 2.46 13.22 -21.50
C PRO A 190 2.06 14.68 -21.31
N TRP A 191 1.12 14.95 -20.41
CA TRP A 191 0.67 16.32 -20.11
C TRP A 191 1.68 17.18 -19.35
N PHE A 192 2.80 16.62 -18.88
CA PHE A 192 3.90 17.35 -18.24
C PHE A 192 5.15 17.45 -19.12
N GLU A 193 5.20 16.80 -20.28
CA GLU A 193 6.41 16.78 -21.11
C GLU A 193 6.81 18.18 -21.60
N GLU A 194 5.85 19.03 -21.94
CA GLU A 194 6.13 20.43 -22.33
C GLU A 194 6.78 21.24 -21.21
N GLN A 195 6.66 20.80 -19.96
CA GLN A 195 7.21 21.46 -18.77
C GLN A 195 8.45 20.77 -18.24
N ARG A 196 9.00 19.78 -18.95
CA ARG A 196 10.11 18.94 -18.51
C ARG A 196 11.28 19.74 -17.96
N GLU A 197 11.77 20.74 -18.68
CA GLU A 197 12.91 21.55 -18.26
C GLU A 197 12.64 22.30 -16.95
N ALA A 198 11.46 22.89 -16.81
CA ALA A 198 11.05 23.60 -15.62
C ALA A 198 10.88 22.66 -14.41
N ILE A 199 10.39 21.44 -14.64
CA ILE A 199 10.27 20.41 -13.60
C ILE A 199 11.66 19.95 -13.17
N VAL A 200 12.52 19.58 -14.11
CA VAL A 200 13.87 19.08 -13.81
C VAL A 200 14.69 20.13 -13.05
N ALA A 201 14.55 21.41 -13.39
CA ALA A 201 15.26 22.49 -12.70
C ALA A 201 14.87 22.63 -11.20
N GLN A 202 13.74 22.09 -10.79
CA GLN A 202 13.25 22.12 -9.40
C GLN A 202 13.59 20.83 -8.61
N LEU A 203 14.04 19.79 -9.30
CA LEU A 203 14.38 18.53 -8.65
C LEU A 203 15.79 18.58 -8.08
N GLU A 204 15.96 18.00 -6.91
CA GLU A 204 17.29 17.77 -6.37
C GLU A 204 18.07 16.80 -7.26
N ALA A 205 19.33 17.11 -7.52
CA ALA A 205 20.19 16.24 -8.32
C ALA A 205 20.45 14.94 -7.54
N ILE A 206 19.97 13.82 -8.06
CA ILE A 206 20.24 12.50 -7.50
C ILE A 206 21.44 11.91 -8.23
N THR A 207 22.54 11.73 -7.51
CA THR A 207 23.71 11.03 -8.01
C THR A 207 23.67 9.60 -7.50
N VAL A 208 23.46 8.65 -8.39
CA VAL A 208 23.61 7.23 -8.08
C VAL A 208 25.06 6.85 -8.37
N PRO A 209 25.84 6.41 -7.36
CA PRO A 209 27.18 5.89 -7.58
C PRO A 209 27.17 4.80 -8.64
N GLU A 210 28.18 4.75 -9.49
CA GLU A 210 28.20 3.83 -10.63
C GLU A 210 28.16 2.36 -10.20
N GLU A 211 28.79 2.05 -9.08
CA GLU A 211 28.76 0.72 -8.45
C GLU A 211 27.35 0.27 -7.99
N ASN A 212 26.46 1.23 -7.75
CA ASN A 212 25.09 0.99 -7.30
C ASN A 212 24.05 1.08 -8.44
N ARG A 213 24.51 1.37 -9.67
CA ARG A 213 23.61 1.38 -10.83
C ARG A 213 23.23 -0.06 -11.20
N PRO A 214 21.96 -0.34 -11.42
CA PRO A 214 21.55 -1.62 -12.01
C PRO A 214 22.29 -1.82 -13.32
N ARG A 215 22.92 -2.97 -13.50
CA ARG A 215 23.54 -3.34 -14.78
C ARG A 215 22.56 -4.18 -15.59
N PRO A 216 22.50 -3.99 -16.91
CA PRO A 216 21.72 -4.90 -17.74
C PRO A 216 22.08 -6.35 -17.43
N GLY A 217 21.09 -7.16 -17.04
CA GLY A 217 21.26 -8.56 -16.64
C GLY A 217 21.47 -8.82 -15.15
N ASP A 218 21.62 -7.79 -14.30
CA ASP A 218 21.67 -7.95 -12.83
C ASP A 218 20.27 -8.03 -12.21
N ALA A 219 19.26 -7.41 -12.83
CA ALA A 219 17.88 -7.52 -12.38
C ALA A 219 17.28 -8.87 -12.83
N PRO A 220 16.60 -9.62 -11.94
CA PRO A 220 15.75 -10.69 -12.42
C PRO A 220 14.73 -10.05 -13.36
N VAL A 221 14.61 -10.59 -14.57
CA VAL A 221 13.55 -10.20 -15.49
C VAL A 221 12.25 -10.30 -14.68
N ALA A 222 11.67 -9.16 -14.36
CA ALA A 222 10.38 -9.12 -13.69
C ALA A 222 9.40 -9.75 -14.67
N ARG A 223 9.17 -11.05 -14.55
CA ARG A 223 8.04 -11.64 -15.24
C ARG A 223 6.83 -10.89 -14.71
N PRO A 224 5.97 -10.36 -15.61
CA PRO A 224 4.73 -9.77 -15.16
C PRO A 224 4.13 -10.76 -14.18
N VAL A 225 3.89 -10.31 -12.95
CA VAL A 225 3.06 -11.07 -12.02
C VAL A 225 1.73 -11.14 -12.73
N VAL A 226 1.50 -12.23 -13.45
CA VAL A 226 0.16 -12.61 -13.84
C VAL A 226 -0.53 -12.74 -12.49
N ALA A 227 -1.27 -11.70 -12.13
CA ALA A 227 -2.05 -11.70 -10.92
C ALA A 227 -2.81 -13.02 -10.96
N ALA A 228 -2.46 -13.94 -10.06
CA ALA A 228 -3.26 -15.13 -9.87
C ALA A 228 -4.65 -14.58 -9.70
N ALA A 229 -5.56 -14.92 -10.63
CA ALA A 229 -6.87 -14.34 -10.76
C ALA A 229 -7.45 -14.16 -9.36
N GLN A 230 -7.41 -12.94 -8.86
CA GLN A 230 -7.99 -12.62 -7.57
C GLN A 230 -9.45 -12.89 -7.80
N LYS A 231 -10.02 -13.84 -7.09
CA LYS A 231 -11.47 -13.98 -7.07
C LYS A 231 -12.00 -12.59 -6.75
N PRO A 232 -12.96 -12.05 -7.55
CA PRO A 232 -13.52 -10.74 -7.28
C PRO A 232 -13.86 -10.66 -5.81
N MET A 233 -13.51 -9.55 -5.16
CA MET A 233 -13.95 -9.29 -3.79
C MET A 233 -15.42 -9.63 -3.77
N GLN A 234 -15.80 -10.63 -2.97
CA GLN A 234 -17.18 -11.08 -2.91
C GLN A 234 -18.01 -9.82 -2.71
N GLU A 235 -19.08 -9.65 -3.51
CA GLU A 235 -20.05 -8.59 -3.28
C GLU A 235 -20.35 -8.59 -1.79
N SER A 236 -19.77 -7.63 -1.06
CA SER A 236 -20.02 -7.53 0.35
C SER A 236 -21.48 -7.12 0.44
N LYS A 237 -22.32 -8.03 0.89
CA LYS A 237 -23.67 -7.72 1.31
C LYS A 237 -23.53 -6.96 2.61
N ILE A 238 -23.07 -5.70 2.50
CA ILE A 238 -23.01 -4.78 3.64
C ILE A 238 -24.46 -4.47 3.98
N PRO A 239 -24.91 -4.78 5.22
CA PRO A 239 -26.21 -4.30 5.63
C PRO A 239 -26.18 -2.78 5.61
N LEU A 240 -27.09 -2.15 4.89
CA LEU A 240 -27.27 -0.70 4.73
C LEU A 240 -27.46 0.07 6.06
N SER A 241 -27.31 -0.58 7.21
CA SER A 241 -27.57 -0.02 8.54
C SER A 241 -26.36 0.63 9.22
N ARG A 242 -25.18 0.62 8.64
CA ARG A 242 -23.98 1.22 9.24
C ARG A 242 -23.42 2.34 8.37
N THR A 243 -24.08 3.48 8.39
CA THR A 243 -23.52 4.72 7.83
C THR A 243 -22.58 5.38 8.85
N ARG A 244 -21.67 6.25 8.39
CA ARG A 244 -20.80 7.06 9.26
C ARG A 244 -21.59 7.79 10.35
N ALA A 245 -22.82 8.22 10.08
CA ALA A 245 -23.73 8.79 11.06
C ALA A 245 -24.06 7.82 12.22
N ALA A 246 -24.10 6.52 11.95
CA ALA A 246 -24.27 5.51 13.00
C ALA A 246 -22.97 5.33 13.82
N PHE A 247 -21.79 5.48 13.21
CA PHE A 247 -20.51 5.48 13.93
C PHE A 247 -20.37 6.69 14.87
N ASP A 248 -20.83 7.86 14.44
CA ASP A 248 -20.77 9.10 15.24
C ASP A 248 -21.81 9.09 16.37
N ALA A 249 -22.95 8.44 16.19
CA ALA A 249 -23.98 8.31 17.21
C ALA A 249 -23.55 7.42 18.40
N ASP A 250 -22.80 6.35 18.15
CA ASP A 250 -22.26 5.48 19.21
C ASP A 250 -21.20 6.19 20.09
N LYS A 251 -20.55 7.25 19.58
CA LYS A 251 -19.60 8.06 20.34
C LYS A 251 -20.24 9.03 21.33
N GLN A 252 -21.53 9.33 21.17
CA GLN A 252 -22.25 10.27 22.05
C GLN A 252 -22.92 9.57 23.23
N THR A 253 -22.89 8.25 23.29
CA THR A 253 -23.55 7.45 24.32
C THR A 253 -22.59 6.74 25.29
N THR A 254 -21.28 7.04 25.20
CA THR A 254 -20.22 6.60 26.13
C THR A 254 -19.46 7.80 26.66
#